data_dd41cc51208d0ae5716d1851741eecb9
#
_entry.id   dd41cc51208d0ae5716d1851741eecb9
#
_cell.length_a   1.000
_cell.length_b   1.000
_cell.length_c   1.000
_cell.angle_alpha   90.00
_cell.angle_beta   90.00
_cell.angle_gamma   90.00
#
_symmetry.space_group_name_H-M   'P 1'
#
loop_
_entity.id
_entity.type
_entity.pdbx_description
1 polymer ?
#
loop_
_entity_poly.entity_id
_entity_poly.type
_entity_poly.pdbx_seq_one_letter_code
_entity_poly.pdbx_strand_id
1 'polypeptide(L)'
;MAINFSIDEDPKTVEAIIEGIKGFNKRFVDAPPPQKFNVALRDDGGTVVSGVAATLGAGSMYLEVVWNGDAIRGKGHGRKMIQMIEEEGKKRGAQDSWLYTMSFQARPFYEKLGYKVVGEVPFPGGHQRIVMWKAL
;
A
#
# COMPACT_ATOMS: atom_id res chain seq x y z
N MET A 1 -26.99 8.52 29.27
CA MET A 1 -26.08 7.47 28.76
C MET A 1 -24.70 7.64 29.37
N ALA A 2 -24.23 6.64 30.07
CA ALA A 2 -22.84 6.68 30.57
C ALA A 2 -21.87 6.26 29.46
N ILE A 3 -20.77 6.99 29.34
CA ILE A 3 -19.72 6.71 28.35
C ILE A 3 -18.48 6.27 29.11
N ASN A 4 -17.94 5.11 28.75
CA ASN A 4 -16.81 4.51 29.42
C ASN A 4 -15.65 4.29 28.45
N PHE A 5 -14.44 4.47 28.95
CA PHE A 5 -13.22 4.15 28.21
C PHE A 5 -12.74 2.76 28.56
N SER A 6 -12.25 2.05 27.58
CA SER A 6 -11.67 0.72 27.78
C SER A 6 -10.48 0.52 26.86
N ILE A 7 -9.61 -0.42 27.24
CA ILE A 7 -8.48 -0.87 26.42
C ILE A 7 -8.69 -2.37 26.19
N ASP A 8 -8.66 -2.81 24.95
CA ASP A 8 -8.79 -4.21 24.59
C ASP A 8 -7.95 -4.55 23.36
N GLU A 9 -7.87 -5.81 23.03
CA GLU A 9 -7.20 -6.32 21.83
C GLU A 9 -8.17 -7.11 20.94
N ASP A 10 -9.48 -6.89 21.09
CA ASP A 10 -10.51 -7.61 20.36
C ASP A 10 -10.61 -7.10 18.92
N PRO A 11 -10.44 -7.97 17.91
CA PRO A 11 -10.64 -7.60 16.51
C PRO A 11 -12.02 -7.01 16.20
N LYS A 12 -13.05 -7.38 16.94
CA LYS A 12 -14.39 -6.84 16.76
C LYS A 12 -14.48 -5.35 17.13
N THR A 13 -13.67 -4.91 18.09
CA THR A 13 -13.57 -3.50 18.43
C THR A 13 -13.03 -2.69 17.26
N VAL A 14 -12.00 -3.18 16.58
CA VAL A 14 -11.45 -2.54 15.38
C VAL A 14 -12.51 -2.47 14.27
N GLU A 15 -13.24 -3.54 14.03
CA GLU A 15 -14.32 -3.56 13.04
C GLU A 15 -15.38 -2.48 13.33
N ALA A 16 -15.79 -2.34 14.59
CA ALA A 16 -16.75 -1.33 15.00
C ALA A 16 -16.23 0.09 14.79
N ILE A 17 -14.93 0.33 15.10
CA ILE A 17 -14.29 1.61 14.88
C ILE A 17 -14.24 1.94 13.38
N ILE A 18 -13.87 0.97 12.54
CA ILE A 18 -13.83 1.13 11.08
C ILE A 18 -15.22 1.48 10.55
N GLU A 19 -16.27 0.77 10.99
CA GLU A 19 -17.63 1.07 10.55
C GLU A 19 -18.08 2.47 10.98
N GLY A 20 -17.67 2.91 12.16
CA GLY A 20 -17.95 4.26 12.64
C GLY A 20 -17.34 5.33 11.74
N ILE A 21 -16.08 5.21 11.40
CA ILE A 21 -15.42 6.20 10.53
C ILE A 21 -15.93 6.14 9.09
N LYS A 22 -16.26 4.96 8.58
CA LYS A 22 -16.88 4.81 7.27
C LYS A 22 -18.23 5.55 7.20
N GLY A 23 -19.05 5.42 8.23
CA GLY A 23 -20.33 6.12 8.30
C GLY A 23 -20.18 7.64 8.28
N PHE A 24 -19.18 8.16 8.99
CA PHE A 24 -18.84 9.57 8.95
C PHE A 24 -18.35 10.02 7.57
N ASN A 25 -17.44 9.25 6.98
CA ASN A 25 -16.81 9.61 5.70
C ASN A 25 -17.79 9.63 4.53
N LYS A 26 -18.89 8.85 4.58
CA LYS A 26 -19.92 8.86 3.53
C LYS A 26 -20.53 10.22 3.28
N ARG A 27 -20.44 11.13 4.23
CA ARG A 27 -20.93 12.51 4.08
C ARG A 27 -20.10 13.31 3.08
N PHE A 28 -18.86 12.90 2.82
CA PHE A 28 -17.88 13.65 2.04
C PHE A 28 -17.38 12.87 0.82
N VAL A 29 -17.30 11.56 0.92
CA VAL A 29 -16.80 10.69 -0.14
C VAL A 29 -17.76 9.52 -0.31
N ASP A 30 -18.38 9.45 -1.48
CA ASP A 30 -19.20 8.31 -1.87
C ASP A 30 -18.34 7.40 -2.76
N ALA A 31 -17.70 6.42 -2.14
CA ALA A 31 -16.81 5.50 -2.82
C ALA A 31 -17.26 4.05 -2.62
N PRO A 32 -17.01 3.16 -3.59
CA PRO A 32 -17.24 1.73 -3.41
C PRO A 32 -16.32 1.18 -2.31
N PRO A 33 -16.63 0.01 -1.75
CA PRO A 33 -15.76 -0.65 -0.77
C PRO A 33 -14.33 -0.80 -1.31
N PRO A 34 -13.30 -0.70 -0.45
CA PRO A 34 -11.93 -0.91 -0.87
C PRO A 34 -11.72 -2.28 -1.52
N GLN A 35 -10.89 -2.32 -2.55
CA GLN A 35 -10.52 -3.53 -3.26
C GLN A 35 -9.07 -3.89 -2.95
N LYS A 36 -8.82 -5.17 -2.69
CA LYS A 36 -7.47 -5.69 -2.46
C LYS A 36 -7.09 -6.60 -3.60
N PHE A 37 -5.91 -6.38 -4.16
CA PHE A 37 -5.38 -7.20 -5.25
C PHE A 37 -3.86 -7.19 -5.23
N ASN A 38 -3.26 -8.21 -5.85
CA ASN A 38 -1.84 -8.43 -5.78
C ASN A 38 -1.26 -8.76 -7.16
N VAL A 39 0.01 -8.44 -7.33
CA VAL A 39 0.84 -9.04 -8.37
C VAL A 39 1.86 -9.94 -7.67
N ALA A 40 1.98 -11.18 -8.11
CA ALA A 40 2.93 -12.13 -7.56
C ALA A 40 3.80 -12.72 -8.67
N LEU A 41 5.07 -12.89 -8.36
CA LEU A 41 6.00 -13.65 -9.16
C LEU A 41 6.20 -14.99 -8.49
N ARG A 42 6.00 -16.07 -9.26
CA ARG A 42 6.08 -17.44 -8.74
C ARG A 42 7.16 -18.21 -9.48
N ASP A 43 7.80 -19.13 -8.78
CA ASP A 43 8.69 -20.12 -9.41
C ASP A 43 7.89 -21.25 -10.09
N ASP A 44 8.60 -22.19 -10.69
CA ASP A 44 7.98 -23.33 -11.40
C ASP A 44 7.16 -24.25 -10.47
N GLY A 45 7.47 -24.24 -9.19
CA GLY A 45 6.71 -24.98 -8.16
C GLY A 45 5.47 -24.24 -7.64
N GLY A 46 5.22 -23.02 -8.12
CA GLY A 46 4.10 -22.20 -7.69
C GLY A 46 4.37 -21.38 -6.42
N THR A 47 5.59 -21.40 -5.90
CA THR A 47 5.95 -20.61 -4.70
C THR A 47 6.12 -19.15 -5.04
N VAL A 48 5.52 -18.26 -4.25
CA VAL A 48 5.71 -16.81 -4.39
C VAL A 48 7.14 -16.44 -4.03
N VAL A 49 7.86 -15.85 -4.97
CA VAL A 49 9.26 -15.43 -4.81
C VAL A 49 9.42 -13.91 -4.80
N SER A 50 8.36 -13.18 -5.14
CA SER A 50 8.32 -11.73 -5.13
C SER A 50 6.87 -11.28 -5.27
N GLY A 51 6.57 -10.03 -4.93
CA GLY A 51 5.20 -9.54 -5.12
C GLY A 51 4.94 -8.15 -4.58
N VAL A 52 3.77 -7.65 -4.92
CA VAL A 52 3.23 -6.40 -4.39
C VAL A 52 1.77 -6.60 -4.03
N ALA A 53 1.39 -6.12 -2.86
CA ALA A 53 0.01 -6.14 -2.38
C ALA A 53 -0.53 -4.72 -2.33
N ALA A 54 -1.71 -4.51 -2.89
CA ALA A 54 -2.33 -3.19 -2.98
C ALA A 54 -3.74 -3.16 -2.40
N THR A 55 -4.13 -2.00 -1.91
CA THR A 55 -5.51 -1.68 -1.54
C THR A 55 -5.91 -0.42 -2.31
N LEU A 56 -7.01 -0.50 -3.03
CA LEU A 56 -7.59 0.64 -3.76
C LEU A 56 -8.85 1.09 -3.04
N GLY A 57 -8.87 2.35 -2.60
CA GLY A 57 -10.02 2.97 -1.98
C GLY A 57 -10.16 4.41 -2.44
N ALA A 58 -11.39 4.83 -2.77
CA ALA A 58 -11.70 6.20 -3.18
C ALA A 58 -10.79 6.74 -4.31
N GLY A 59 -10.39 5.89 -5.24
CA GLY A 59 -9.53 6.28 -6.37
C GLY A 59 -8.04 6.38 -6.04
N SER A 60 -7.63 6.08 -4.82
CA SER A 60 -6.24 6.09 -4.40
C SER A 60 -5.75 4.67 -4.10
N MET A 61 -4.65 4.28 -4.71
CA MET A 61 -4.07 2.95 -4.54
C MET A 61 -2.87 3.02 -3.60
N TYR A 62 -2.98 2.28 -2.49
CA TYR A 62 -1.89 2.11 -1.53
C TYR A 62 -1.17 0.79 -1.78
N LEU A 63 0.14 0.85 -2.01
CA LEU A 63 0.99 -0.34 -2.10
C LEU A 63 1.44 -0.71 -0.69
N GLU A 64 0.72 -1.63 -0.06
CA GLU A 64 0.92 -1.97 1.35
C GLU A 64 2.24 -2.69 1.59
N VAL A 65 2.61 -3.59 0.68
CA VAL A 65 3.82 -4.41 0.77
C VAL A 65 4.43 -4.55 -0.61
N VAL A 66 5.72 -4.32 -0.72
CA VAL A 66 6.50 -4.63 -1.92
C VAL A 66 7.69 -5.48 -1.49
N TRP A 67 7.76 -6.70 -2.01
CA TRP A 67 8.84 -7.62 -1.72
C TRP A 67 9.54 -8.07 -3.00
N ASN A 68 10.84 -7.74 -3.09
CA ASN A 68 11.74 -8.22 -4.12
C ASN A 68 12.62 -9.32 -3.53
N GLY A 69 12.32 -10.57 -3.86
CA GLY A 69 13.13 -11.69 -3.40
C GLY A 69 14.53 -11.68 -4.00
N ASP A 70 15.51 -12.16 -3.23
CA ASP A 70 16.93 -12.14 -3.64
C ASP A 70 17.18 -12.92 -4.94
N ALA A 71 16.44 -14.01 -5.16
CA ALA A 71 16.60 -14.87 -6.33
C ALA A 71 16.31 -14.18 -7.67
N ILE A 72 15.58 -13.06 -7.64
CA ILE A 72 15.13 -12.38 -8.87
C ILE A 72 15.68 -10.96 -9.03
N ARG A 73 16.50 -10.50 -8.11
CA ARG A 73 17.08 -9.14 -8.15
C ARG A 73 17.95 -8.95 -9.39
N GLY A 74 17.99 -7.69 -9.90
CA GLY A 74 18.83 -7.32 -11.02
C GLY A 74 18.33 -7.71 -12.40
N LYS A 75 17.11 -8.26 -12.51
CA LYS A 75 16.53 -8.74 -13.79
C LYS A 75 15.34 -7.90 -14.27
N GLY A 76 15.04 -6.78 -13.62
CA GLY A 76 13.93 -5.90 -13.99
C GLY A 76 12.55 -6.39 -13.54
N HIS A 77 12.46 -7.44 -12.75
CA HIS A 77 11.18 -7.98 -12.30
C HIS A 77 10.43 -7.04 -11.36
N GLY A 78 11.14 -6.33 -10.48
CA GLY A 78 10.53 -5.35 -9.58
C GLY A 78 9.83 -4.24 -10.32
N ARG A 79 10.48 -3.70 -11.35
CA ARG A 79 9.90 -2.68 -12.22
C ARG A 79 8.64 -3.20 -12.91
N LYS A 80 8.70 -4.40 -13.45
CA LYS A 80 7.55 -5.03 -14.13
C LYS A 80 6.38 -5.23 -13.17
N MET A 81 6.64 -5.68 -11.94
CA MET A 81 5.58 -5.85 -10.93
C MET A 81 4.88 -4.54 -10.60
N ILE A 82 5.64 -3.47 -10.40
CA ILE A 82 5.04 -2.15 -10.12
C ILE A 82 4.24 -1.66 -11.33
N GLN A 83 4.74 -1.82 -12.54
CA GLN A 83 4.00 -1.45 -13.75
C GLN A 83 2.69 -2.24 -13.86
N MET A 84 2.71 -3.54 -13.57
CA MET A 84 1.51 -4.38 -13.62
C MET A 84 0.47 -3.97 -12.58
N ILE A 85 0.89 -3.69 -11.35
CA ILE A 85 -0.06 -3.27 -10.30
C ILE A 85 -0.64 -1.88 -10.61
N GLU A 86 0.15 -0.98 -11.18
CA GLU A 86 -0.33 0.34 -11.61
C GLU A 86 -1.36 0.22 -12.73
N GLU A 87 -1.12 -0.62 -13.72
CA GLU A 87 -2.06 -0.86 -14.81
C GLU A 87 -3.36 -1.48 -14.32
N GLU A 88 -3.27 -2.46 -13.43
CA GLU A 88 -4.46 -3.07 -12.83
C GLU A 88 -5.23 -2.06 -11.98
N GLY A 89 -4.54 -1.23 -11.22
CA GLY A 89 -5.14 -0.15 -10.46
C GLY A 89 -5.89 0.84 -11.35
N LYS A 90 -5.29 1.26 -12.47
CA LYS A 90 -5.95 2.14 -13.44
C LYS A 90 -7.22 1.53 -13.99
N LYS A 91 -7.21 0.25 -14.34
CA LYS A 91 -8.41 -0.46 -14.82
C LYS A 91 -9.53 -0.43 -13.79
N ARG A 92 -9.20 -0.40 -12.51
CA ARG A 92 -10.15 -0.35 -11.39
C ARG A 92 -10.48 1.05 -10.93
N GLY A 93 -9.96 2.09 -11.59
CA GLY A 93 -10.27 3.48 -11.31
C GLY A 93 -9.26 4.22 -10.43
N ALA A 94 -8.07 3.67 -10.21
CA ALA A 94 -7.02 4.36 -9.48
C ALA A 94 -6.55 5.61 -10.23
N GLN A 95 -6.47 6.73 -9.53
CA GLN A 95 -5.97 8.01 -10.05
C GLN A 95 -4.55 8.27 -9.60
N ASP A 96 -4.13 7.64 -8.52
CA ASP A 96 -2.78 7.73 -7.97
C ASP A 96 -2.36 6.44 -7.29
N SER A 97 -1.07 6.35 -6.99
CA SER A 97 -0.46 5.28 -6.22
C SER A 97 0.49 5.87 -5.20
N TRP A 98 0.50 5.33 -3.99
CA TRP A 98 1.41 5.78 -2.96
C TRP A 98 1.89 4.61 -2.11
N LEU A 99 3.02 4.81 -1.46
CA LEU A 99 3.67 3.84 -0.60
C LEU A 99 4.53 4.55 0.43
N TYR A 100 5.03 3.81 1.42
CA TYR A 100 6.20 4.28 2.13
C TYR A 100 7.31 3.24 2.03
N THR A 101 8.55 3.72 1.99
CA THR A 101 9.76 2.90 2.04
C THR A 101 10.65 3.42 3.17
N MET A 102 11.48 2.55 3.70
CA MET A 102 12.41 2.93 4.77
C MET A 102 13.67 3.55 4.16
N SER A 103 14.32 4.45 4.90
CA SER A 103 15.55 5.09 4.46
C SER A 103 16.68 4.10 4.11
N PHE A 104 16.63 2.88 4.65
CA PHE A 104 17.59 1.81 4.34
C PHE A 104 17.11 0.86 3.23
N GLN A 105 15.99 1.15 2.56
CA GLN A 105 15.42 0.31 1.51
C GLN A 105 15.65 0.91 0.10
N ALA A 106 14.59 1.20 -0.64
CA ALA A 106 14.68 1.33 -2.09
C ALA A 106 14.12 2.65 -2.65
N ARG A 107 14.32 3.78 -1.95
CA ARG A 107 13.87 5.09 -2.43
C ARG A 107 14.28 5.36 -3.89
N PRO A 108 15.56 5.18 -4.31
CA PRO A 108 15.95 5.45 -5.70
C PRO A 108 15.21 4.58 -6.72
N PHE A 109 14.87 3.35 -6.35
CA PHE A 109 14.09 2.47 -7.21
C PHE A 109 12.71 3.07 -7.53
N TYR A 110 12.02 3.57 -6.52
CA TYR A 110 10.70 4.18 -6.72
C TYR A 110 10.79 5.53 -7.43
N GLU A 111 11.83 6.31 -7.17
CA GLU A 111 12.04 7.58 -7.88
C GLU A 111 12.18 7.36 -9.39
N LYS A 112 12.89 6.32 -9.79
CA LYS A 112 13.03 5.94 -11.21
C LYS A 112 11.72 5.53 -11.85
N LEU A 113 10.76 5.08 -11.06
CA LEU A 113 9.42 4.71 -11.53
C LEU A 113 8.42 5.87 -11.52
N GLY A 114 8.87 7.06 -11.15
CA GLY A 114 8.07 8.27 -11.15
C GLY A 114 7.43 8.64 -9.82
N TYR A 115 7.76 7.93 -8.75
CA TYR A 115 7.29 8.28 -7.41
C TYR A 115 8.08 9.46 -6.86
N LYS A 116 7.39 10.37 -6.17
CA LYS A 116 7.99 11.55 -5.53
C LYS A 116 7.85 11.42 -4.02
N VAL A 117 8.85 11.89 -3.29
CA VAL A 117 8.78 12.01 -1.84
C VAL A 117 7.78 13.13 -1.49
N VAL A 118 6.78 12.79 -0.68
CA VAL A 118 5.76 13.74 -0.21
C VAL A 118 5.83 13.95 1.30
N GLY A 119 6.60 13.16 2.01
CA GLY A 119 6.80 13.32 3.45
C GLY A 119 7.76 12.31 4.02
N GLU A 120 8.23 12.58 5.23
CA GLU A 120 9.12 11.70 5.99
C GLU A 120 8.62 11.60 7.43
N VAL A 121 8.63 10.42 7.99
CA VAL A 121 8.26 10.16 9.38
C VAL A 121 9.43 9.47 10.06
N PRO A 122 9.96 9.99 11.18
CA PRO A 122 11.05 9.34 11.90
C PRO A 122 10.72 7.90 12.29
N PHE A 123 11.74 7.07 12.24
CA PHE A 123 11.67 5.68 12.66
C PHE A 123 12.82 5.41 13.64
N PRO A 124 12.60 4.62 14.70
CA PRO A 124 13.65 4.31 15.69
C PRO A 124 14.95 3.82 15.07
N GLY A 125 16.08 4.14 15.70
CA GLY A 125 17.40 3.75 15.21
C GLY A 125 18.02 4.71 14.21
N GLY A 126 17.51 5.96 14.13
CA GLY A 126 18.04 6.96 13.20
C GLY A 126 17.57 6.79 11.76
N HIS A 127 16.55 5.95 11.55
CA HIS A 127 15.95 5.72 10.24
C HIS A 127 14.73 6.61 10.02
N GLN A 128 14.19 6.59 8.80
CA GLN A 128 12.99 7.34 8.42
C GLN A 128 12.08 6.48 7.57
N ARG A 129 10.77 6.69 7.72
CA ARG A 129 9.77 6.28 6.75
C ARG A 129 9.64 7.37 5.71
N ILE A 130 9.76 7.01 4.46
CA ILE A 130 9.70 7.95 3.33
C ILE A 130 8.41 7.67 2.58
N VAL A 131 7.48 8.62 2.62
CA VAL A 131 6.19 8.51 1.94
C VAL A 131 6.34 9.02 0.52
N MET A 132 5.94 8.20 -0.45
CA MET A 132 6.10 8.49 -1.86
C MET A 132 4.78 8.36 -2.61
N TRP A 133 4.59 9.19 -3.63
CA TRP A 133 3.33 9.31 -4.36
C TRP A 133 3.58 9.49 -5.85
N LYS A 134 2.67 8.97 -6.66
CA LYS A 134 2.71 9.07 -8.12
C LYS A 134 1.29 9.22 -8.68
N ALA A 135 1.07 10.20 -9.54
CA ALA A 135 -0.16 10.29 -10.35
C ALA A 135 -0.17 9.17 -11.40
N LEU A 136 -1.28 8.53 -11.58
CA LEU A 136 -1.45 7.48 -12.58
C LEU A 136 -2.20 7.97 -13.82
#